data_ec30530b42ff9e96925d1eaae7a87080
#
_entry.id   ec30530b42ff9e96925d1eaae7a87080
#
_cell.length_a   1.000
_cell.length_b   1.000
_cell.length_c   1.000
_cell.angle_alpha   90.00
_cell.angle_beta   90.00
_cell.angle_gamma   90.00
#
_symmetry.space_group_name_H-M   'P 1'
#
loop_
_entity.id
_entity.type
_entity.pdbx_description
1 polymer ?
#
loop_
_entity_poly.entity_id
_entity_poly.type
_entity_poly.pdbx_seq_one_letter_code
_entity_poly.pdbx_strand_id
1 'polypeptide(L)'
;LNTAPSQETTPSAGHWRSYGPLDLHPILMHAMRAFNEHGYHGTSVRDIASRVGVTVPALYYHYENKQALLATLLETSIKDVLDRCRAAAREAGDDPLARFCGMVESIVLYMAHRRQLAFLDTEIRSLEPQNRARYVALRDYLEHMLLDTVEEGRAQGVFTTPIPADAVRSVLVMCQGVANWFREDGPLTAEEVAERHVLLSLGTVGHPAAVAGDVVLPFPRRTPPGRGAASRGSSG
;
A
#
# COMPACT_ATOMS: atom_id res chain seq x y z
N LEU A 1 35.71 6.28 -21.39
CA LEU A 1 34.96 5.65 -20.29
C LEU A 1 33.50 5.91 -20.56
N ASN A 2 32.86 4.89 -21.10
CA ASN A 2 31.50 4.90 -21.63
C ASN A 2 30.56 4.41 -20.50
N THR A 3 29.88 5.32 -19.83
CA THR A 3 28.81 4.97 -18.88
C THR A 3 27.53 4.76 -19.69
N ALA A 4 27.15 3.50 -19.85
CA ALA A 4 25.85 3.14 -20.41
C ALA A 4 24.71 3.64 -19.48
N PRO A 5 23.61 4.18 -20.04
CA PRO A 5 22.45 4.56 -19.24
C PRO A 5 21.81 3.31 -18.64
N SER A 6 21.52 3.38 -17.34
CA SER A 6 20.75 2.36 -16.61
C SER A 6 19.39 2.19 -17.28
N GLN A 7 19.11 1.00 -17.79
CA GLN A 7 17.80 0.65 -18.35
C GLN A 7 16.78 0.69 -17.22
N GLU A 8 15.87 1.65 -17.25
CA GLU A 8 14.62 1.60 -16.51
C GLU A 8 13.83 0.39 -17.02
N THR A 9 13.86 -0.68 -16.26
CA THR A 9 13.03 -1.86 -16.49
C THR A 9 11.57 -1.45 -16.27
N THR A 10 10.84 -1.25 -17.36
CA THR A 10 9.39 -1.05 -17.33
C THR A 10 8.76 -2.29 -16.66
N PRO A 11 8.03 -2.15 -15.55
CA PRO A 11 7.39 -3.30 -14.92
C PRO A 11 6.39 -3.93 -15.87
N SER A 12 6.43 -5.25 -16.00
CA SER A 12 5.47 -6.06 -16.76
C SER A 12 4.04 -5.81 -16.27
N ALA A 13 3.04 -5.81 -17.17
CA ALA A 13 1.62 -5.70 -16.83
C ALA A 13 1.24 -6.73 -15.75
N GLY A 14 0.50 -6.30 -14.73
CA GLY A 14 0.11 -7.14 -13.58
C GLY A 14 1.14 -7.26 -12.47
N HIS A 15 2.34 -6.70 -12.60
CA HIS A 15 3.39 -6.76 -11.55
C HIS A 15 2.96 -6.09 -10.24
N TRP A 16 2.09 -5.09 -10.29
CA TRP A 16 1.63 -4.36 -9.11
C TRP A 16 0.79 -5.21 -8.13
N ARG A 17 0.23 -6.34 -8.58
CA ARG A 17 -0.46 -7.35 -7.75
C ARG A 17 0.49 -8.35 -7.10
N SER A 18 1.77 -8.39 -7.50
CA SER A 18 2.72 -9.38 -7.02
C SER A 18 3.51 -8.85 -5.83
N TYR A 19 3.63 -9.67 -4.79
CA TYR A 19 4.36 -9.35 -3.57
C TYR A 19 5.39 -10.44 -3.29
N GLY A 20 6.65 -10.16 -3.61
CA GLY A 20 7.81 -10.96 -3.18
C GLY A 20 8.22 -10.63 -1.74
N PRO A 21 9.30 -11.20 -1.23
CA PRO A 21 9.90 -10.78 0.03
C PRO A 21 10.14 -9.27 0.06
N LEU A 22 9.99 -8.66 1.25
CA LEU A 22 10.27 -7.24 1.42
C LEU A 22 11.78 -7.00 1.33
N ASP A 23 12.22 -6.30 0.29
CA ASP A 23 13.62 -5.95 0.08
C ASP A 23 13.92 -4.60 0.75
N LEU A 24 14.41 -4.67 1.98
CA LEU A 24 14.89 -3.52 2.76
C LEU A 24 16.31 -3.78 3.24
N HIS A 25 17.12 -2.74 3.27
CA HIS A 25 18.42 -2.80 3.93
C HIS A 25 18.26 -3.36 5.36
N PRO A 26 19.14 -4.26 5.85
CA PRO A 26 18.99 -4.91 7.16
C PRO A 26 18.72 -3.94 8.32
N ILE A 27 19.38 -2.78 8.33
CA ILE A 27 19.16 -1.75 9.35
C ILE A 27 17.68 -1.26 9.33
N LEU A 28 17.12 -1.00 8.15
CA LEU A 28 15.72 -0.58 8.01
C LEU A 28 14.74 -1.68 8.42
N MET A 29 15.04 -2.94 8.09
CA MET A 29 14.22 -4.08 8.49
C MET A 29 14.13 -4.20 10.01
N HIS A 30 15.27 -4.09 10.71
CA HIS A 30 15.30 -4.14 12.17
C HIS A 30 14.71 -2.89 12.81
N ALA A 31 14.90 -1.70 12.23
CA ALA A 31 14.28 -0.46 12.67
C ALA A 31 12.75 -0.55 12.56
N MET A 32 12.22 -1.02 11.43
CA MET A 32 10.78 -1.25 11.22
C MET A 32 10.19 -2.17 12.29
N ARG A 33 10.83 -3.30 12.57
CA ARG A 33 10.39 -4.24 13.62
C ARG A 33 10.40 -3.57 15.00
N ALA A 34 11.48 -2.87 15.36
CA ALA A 34 11.60 -2.21 16.64
C ALA A 34 10.55 -1.10 16.82
N PHE A 35 10.27 -0.31 15.77
CA PHE A 35 9.23 0.72 15.79
C PHE A 35 7.83 0.11 15.92
N ASN A 36 7.55 -1.01 15.25
CA ASN A 36 6.28 -1.72 15.40
C ASN A 36 6.07 -2.34 16.79
N GLU A 37 7.16 -2.81 17.44
CA GLU A 37 7.09 -3.47 18.74
C GLU A 37 7.01 -2.47 19.90
N HIS A 38 7.74 -1.35 19.82
CA HIS A 38 7.96 -0.44 20.96
C HIS A 38 7.53 1.01 20.68
N GLY A 39 7.04 1.30 19.48
CA GLY A 39 6.81 2.64 18.98
C GLY A 39 8.11 3.39 18.68
N TYR A 40 8.00 4.52 17.98
CA TYR A 40 9.16 5.34 17.66
C TYR A 40 9.87 5.86 18.91
N HIS A 41 9.13 6.39 19.87
CA HIS A 41 9.72 6.98 21.08
C HIS A 41 10.33 5.93 22.03
N GLY A 42 9.74 4.72 22.08
CA GLY A 42 10.22 3.60 22.88
C GLY A 42 11.44 2.87 22.31
N THR A 43 11.87 3.21 21.08
CA THR A 43 13.01 2.58 20.41
C THR A 43 14.23 3.49 20.43
N SER A 44 15.40 2.96 20.79
CA SER A 44 16.68 3.67 20.71
C SER A 44 17.51 3.21 19.52
N VAL A 45 18.44 4.06 19.04
CA VAL A 45 19.41 3.68 17.99
C VAL A 45 20.31 2.52 18.46
N ARG A 46 20.59 2.43 19.77
CA ARG A 46 21.38 1.34 20.35
C ARG A 46 20.65 0.00 20.24
N ASP A 47 19.34 -0.02 20.46
CA ASP A 47 18.52 -1.23 20.35
C ASP A 47 18.50 -1.71 18.89
N ILE A 48 18.36 -0.78 17.94
CA ILE A 48 18.40 -1.12 16.51
C ILE A 48 19.77 -1.68 16.14
N ALA A 49 20.86 -1.00 16.52
CA ALA A 49 22.24 -1.45 16.23
C ALA A 49 22.50 -2.85 16.81
N SER A 50 22.07 -3.10 18.06
CA SER A 50 22.18 -4.40 18.72
C SER A 50 21.42 -5.49 17.97
N ARG A 51 20.20 -5.23 17.51
CA ARG A 51 19.36 -6.17 16.73
C ARG A 51 19.97 -6.52 15.37
N VAL A 52 20.63 -5.55 14.75
CA VAL A 52 21.33 -5.75 13.46
C VAL A 52 22.65 -6.48 13.64
N GLY A 53 23.28 -6.38 14.81
CA GLY A 53 24.62 -6.87 15.09
C GLY A 53 25.74 -5.92 14.61
N VAL A 54 25.46 -4.60 14.56
CA VAL A 54 26.44 -3.58 14.17
C VAL A 54 26.73 -2.62 15.33
N THR A 55 27.83 -1.87 15.23
CA THR A 55 28.10 -0.78 16.19
C THR A 55 27.24 0.44 15.90
N VAL A 56 26.96 1.25 16.92
CA VAL A 56 26.22 2.52 16.76
C VAL A 56 26.91 3.46 15.75
N PRO A 57 28.24 3.64 15.75
CA PRO A 57 28.91 4.40 14.71
C PRO A 57 28.71 3.84 13.29
N ALA A 58 28.70 2.52 13.13
CA ALA A 58 28.43 1.88 11.82
C ALA A 58 26.98 2.16 11.36
N LEU A 59 26.02 2.19 12.26
CA LEU A 59 24.65 2.56 11.94
C LEU A 59 24.55 4.02 11.48
N TYR A 60 25.24 4.94 12.18
CA TYR A 60 25.30 6.36 11.82
C TYR A 60 26.00 6.64 10.49
N TYR A 61 26.86 5.75 10.03
CA TYR A 61 27.44 5.82 8.69
C TYR A 61 26.37 5.70 7.59
N HIS A 62 25.32 4.91 7.83
CA HIS A 62 24.23 4.70 6.88
C HIS A 62 23.05 5.67 7.06
N TYR A 63 22.74 6.02 8.31
CA TYR A 63 21.57 6.86 8.65
C TYR A 63 21.97 7.87 9.73
N GLU A 64 21.85 9.14 9.42
CA GLU A 64 22.30 10.25 10.25
C GLU A 64 21.73 10.21 11.68
N ASN A 65 20.48 9.80 11.83
CA ASN A 65 19.80 9.76 13.12
C ASN A 65 18.58 8.81 13.05
N LYS A 66 17.87 8.67 14.17
CA LYS A 66 16.64 7.87 14.26
C LYS A 66 15.51 8.40 13.38
N GLN A 67 15.44 9.73 13.18
CA GLN A 67 14.49 10.38 12.28
C GLN A 67 14.70 9.96 10.83
N ALA A 68 15.95 9.87 10.37
CA ALA A 68 16.28 9.42 9.02
C ALA A 68 15.78 7.98 8.76
N LEU A 69 15.88 7.09 9.76
CA LEU A 69 15.34 5.73 9.67
C LEU A 69 13.82 5.72 9.48
N LEU A 70 13.08 6.46 10.33
CA LEU A 70 11.62 6.52 10.23
C LEU A 70 11.18 7.18 8.92
N ALA A 71 11.80 8.31 8.55
CA ALA A 71 11.49 9.02 7.31
C ALA A 71 11.73 8.12 6.09
N THR A 72 12.86 7.42 6.04
CA THR A 72 13.18 6.49 4.94
C THR A 72 12.15 5.36 4.84
N LEU A 73 11.75 4.76 5.97
CA LEU A 73 10.74 3.69 5.97
C LEU A 73 9.39 4.19 5.47
N LEU A 74 8.92 5.34 5.94
CA LEU A 74 7.65 5.93 5.51
C LEU A 74 7.68 6.35 4.04
N GLU A 75 8.78 6.98 3.59
CA GLU A 75 8.94 7.34 2.17
C GLU A 75 9.02 6.11 1.27
N THR A 76 9.70 5.03 1.70
CA THR A 76 9.74 3.76 0.97
C THR A 76 8.34 3.18 0.83
N SER A 77 7.56 3.19 1.92
CA SER A 77 6.18 2.70 1.94
C SER A 77 5.31 3.45 0.93
N ILE A 78 5.25 4.77 1.02
CA ILE A 78 4.35 5.57 0.15
C ILE A 78 4.80 5.55 -1.31
N LYS A 79 6.10 5.50 -1.59
CA LYS A 79 6.63 5.38 -2.96
C LYS A 79 6.23 4.05 -3.61
N ASP A 80 6.32 2.91 -2.89
CA ASP A 80 5.86 1.61 -3.40
C ASP A 80 4.35 1.63 -3.69
N VAL A 81 3.53 2.21 -2.80
CA VAL A 81 2.09 2.41 -3.06
C VAL A 81 1.86 3.23 -4.33
N LEU A 82 2.53 4.38 -4.47
CA LEU A 82 2.42 5.25 -5.63
C LEU A 82 2.80 4.54 -6.94
N ASP A 83 3.89 3.79 -6.93
CA ASP A 83 4.37 3.09 -8.13
C ASP A 83 3.41 1.98 -8.55
N ARG A 84 2.81 1.27 -7.58
CA ARG A 84 1.76 0.27 -7.83
C ARG A 84 0.48 0.92 -8.36
N CYS A 85 0.04 2.02 -7.77
CA CYS A 85 -1.14 2.77 -8.25
C CYS A 85 -0.92 3.29 -9.68
N ARG A 86 0.26 3.83 -9.99
CA ARG A 86 0.62 4.26 -11.35
C ARG A 86 0.62 3.09 -12.34
N ALA A 87 1.12 1.92 -11.92
CA ALA A 87 1.12 0.73 -12.76
C ALA A 87 -0.30 0.22 -13.03
N ALA A 88 -1.16 0.20 -12.01
CA ALA A 88 -2.57 -0.15 -12.13
C ALA A 88 -3.32 0.83 -13.06
N ALA A 89 -3.06 2.14 -12.90
CA ALA A 89 -3.67 3.17 -13.75
C ALA A 89 -3.22 3.03 -15.23
N ARG A 90 -1.94 2.75 -15.47
CA ARG A 90 -1.45 2.50 -16.85
C ARG A 90 -2.06 1.25 -17.47
N GLU A 91 -2.24 0.17 -16.70
CA GLU A 91 -2.88 -1.06 -17.16
C GLU A 91 -4.35 -0.83 -17.55
N ALA A 92 -5.04 0.03 -16.81
CA ALA A 92 -6.44 0.38 -17.06
C ALA A 92 -6.65 1.31 -18.30
N GLY A 93 -5.61 2.00 -18.77
CA GLY A 93 -5.72 2.96 -19.87
C GLY A 93 -6.59 4.15 -19.53
N ASP A 94 -7.46 4.57 -20.46
CA ASP A 94 -8.30 5.77 -20.34
C ASP A 94 -9.66 5.53 -19.64
N ASP A 95 -9.94 4.30 -19.19
CA ASP A 95 -11.18 3.97 -18.48
C ASP A 95 -11.09 4.42 -17.01
N PRO A 96 -11.83 5.47 -16.58
CA PRO A 96 -11.78 5.97 -15.21
C PRO A 96 -12.32 4.95 -14.18
N LEU A 97 -13.27 4.07 -14.57
CA LEU A 97 -13.75 3.02 -13.70
C LEU A 97 -12.63 2.00 -13.42
N ALA A 98 -11.99 1.50 -14.46
CA ALA A 98 -10.91 0.54 -14.33
C ALA A 98 -9.71 1.13 -13.58
N ARG A 99 -9.34 2.41 -13.85
CA ARG A 99 -8.28 3.13 -13.11
C ARG A 99 -8.60 3.23 -11.64
N PHE A 100 -9.80 3.68 -11.28
CA PHE A 100 -10.22 3.81 -9.88
C PHE A 100 -10.17 2.46 -9.16
N CYS A 101 -10.79 1.42 -9.75
CA CYS A 101 -10.79 0.07 -9.18
C CYS A 101 -9.37 -0.46 -8.98
N GLY A 102 -8.50 -0.33 -9.99
CA GLY A 102 -7.11 -0.80 -9.92
C GLY A 102 -6.27 -0.10 -8.85
N MET A 103 -6.44 1.22 -8.70
CA MET A 103 -5.74 1.96 -7.64
C MET A 103 -6.24 1.56 -6.25
N VAL A 104 -7.56 1.44 -6.03
CA VAL A 104 -8.11 0.98 -4.75
C VAL A 104 -7.65 -0.44 -4.41
N GLU A 105 -7.73 -1.37 -5.38
CA GLU A 105 -7.21 -2.74 -5.22
C GLU A 105 -5.74 -2.73 -4.82
N SER A 106 -4.93 -1.93 -5.53
CA SER A 106 -3.49 -1.81 -5.28
C SER A 106 -3.18 -1.34 -3.86
N ILE A 107 -3.90 -0.32 -3.36
CA ILE A 107 -3.72 0.21 -2.00
C ILE A 107 -4.08 -0.88 -0.97
N VAL A 108 -5.21 -1.54 -1.13
CA VAL A 108 -5.66 -2.57 -0.18
C VAL A 108 -4.71 -3.77 -0.15
N LEU A 109 -4.28 -4.25 -1.31
CA LEU A 109 -3.29 -5.34 -1.40
C LEU A 109 -1.97 -4.93 -0.72
N TYR A 110 -1.54 -3.67 -0.91
CA TYR A 110 -0.36 -3.17 -0.22
C TYR A 110 -0.53 -3.18 1.31
N MET A 111 -1.66 -2.68 1.82
CA MET A 111 -1.95 -2.66 3.25
C MET A 111 -1.99 -4.07 3.86
N ALA A 112 -2.43 -5.07 3.09
CA ALA A 112 -2.45 -6.46 3.53
C ALA A 112 -1.06 -7.10 3.50
N HIS A 113 -0.34 -7.02 2.37
CA HIS A 113 0.95 -7.71 2.16
C HIS A 113 2.15 -6.99 2.76
N ARG A 114 2.07 -5.68 2.99
CA ARG A 114 3.13 -4.84 3.57
C ARG A 114 2.73 -4.25 4.93
N ARG A 115 1.87 -4.96 5.64
CA ARG A 115 1.26 -4.52 6.89
C ARG A 115 2.22 -3.86 7.87
N GLN A 116 3.39 -4.49 8.13
CA GLN A 116 4.37 -3.95 9.08
C GLN A 116 4.93 -2.59 8.65
N LEU A 117 5.12 -2.39 7.33
CA LEU A 117 5.61 -1.13 6.80
C LEU A 117 4.49 -0.08 6.73
N ALA A 118 3.30 -0.49 6.31
CA ALA A 118 2.11 0.37 6.25
C ALA A 118 1.67 0.87 7.64
N PHE A 119 1.79 0.03 8.68
CA PHE A 119 1.43 0.38 10.05
C PHE A 119 2.26 1.54 10.62
N LEU A 120 3.49 1.75 10.10
CA LEU A 120 4.34 2.88 10.53
C LEU A 120 3.72 4.26 10.20
N ASP A 121 2.69 4.34 9.37
CA ASP A 121 1.95 5.60 9.14
C ASP A 121 1.35 6.17 10.44
N THR A 122 1.10 5.33 11.43
CA THR A 122 0.68 5.77 12.79
C THR A 122 1.73 6.64 13.48
N GLU A 123 3.01 6.51 13.09
CA GLU A 123 4.14 7.26 13.64
C GLU A 123 4.43 8.59 12.91
N ILE A 124 3.60 9.00 11.96
CA ILE A 124 3.78 10.26 11.20
C ILE A 124 3.92 11.49 12.12
N ARG A 125 3.29 11.45 13.29
CA ARG A 125 3.36 12.54 14.29
C ARG A 125 4.73 12.67 14.92
N SER A 126 5.52 11.60 14.89
CA SER A 126 6.90 11.56 15.40
C SER A 126 7.92 12.13 14.42
N LEU A 127 7.51 12.41 13.17
CA LEU A 127 8.39 13.03 12.18
C LEU A 127 8.64 14.50 12.49
N GLU A 128 9.90 14.91 12.34
CA GLU A 128 10.29 16.33 12.33
C GLU A 128 9.62 17.09 11.18
N PRO A 129 9.39 18.40 11.30
CA PRO A 129 8.58 19.16 10.34
C PRO A 129 9.00 18.99 8.88
N GLN A 130 10.30 18.99 8.59
CA GLN A 130 10.82 18.85 7.23
C GLN A 130 10.53 17.45 6.65
N ASN A 131 10.78 16.37 7.42
CA ASN A 131 10.51 15.01 7.02
C ASN A 131 9.01 14.78 6.84
N ARG A 132 8.21 15.31 7.76
CA ARG A 132 6.75 15.26 7.68
C ARG A 132 6.22 15.95 6.44
N ALA A 133 6.72 17.15 6.11
CA ALA A 133 6.28 17.88 4.91
C ALA A 133 6.53 17.07 3.63
N ARG A 134 7.72 16.43 3.51
CA ARG A 134 8.03 15.57 2.35
C ARG A 134 7.10 14.36 2.26
N TYR A 135 6.86 13.70 3.40
CA TYR A 135 5.96 12.54 3.43
C TYR A 135 4.51 12.92 3.10
N VAL A 136 4.02 14.01 3.68
CA VAL A 136 2.66 14.52 3.41
C VAL A 136 2.51 14.87 1.92
N ALA A 137 3.49 15.50 1.30
CA ALA A 137 3.44 15.80 -0.14
C ALA A 137 3.27 14.54 -1.02
N LEU A 138 3.88 13.41 -0.64
CA LEU A 138 3.69 12.12 -1.33
C LEU A 138 2.29 11.55 -1.11
N ARG A 139 1.72 11.71 0.08
CA ARG A 139 0.33 11.31 0.37
C ARG A 139 -0.67 12.17 -0.39
N ASP A 140 -0.45 13.48 -0.42
CA ASP A 140 -1.28 14.41 -1.18
C ASP A 140 -1.25 14.07 -2.68
N TYR A 141 -0.10 13.66 -3.19
CA TYR A 141 0.01 13.21 -4.57
C TYR A 141 -0.85 11.95 -4.85
N LEU A 142 -0.88 10.98 -3.93
CA LEU A 142 -1.75 9.80 -4.04
C LEU A 142 -3.24 10.20 -4.01
N GLU A 143 -3.61 11.12 -3.10
CA GLU A 143 -4.98 11.65 -3.02
C GLU A 143 -5.38 12.31 -4.34
N HIS A 144 -4.52 13.16 -4.91
CA HIS A 144 -4.78 13.83 -6.19
C HIS A 144 -4.94 12.85 -7.35
N MET A 145 -4.10 11.79 -7.44
CA MET A 145 -4.25 10.77 -8.48
C MET A 145 -5.65 10.12 -8.46
N LEU A 146 -6.18 9.80 -7.28
CA LEU A 146 -7.52 9.25 -7.14
C LEU A 146 -8.58 10.31 -7.44
N LEU A 147 -8.40 11.55 -6.97
CA LEU A 147 -9.34 12.65 -7.18
C LEU A 147 -9.48 12.97 -8.66
N ASP A 148 -8.37 13.11 -9.40
CA ASP A 148 -8.37 13.36 -10.83
C ASP A 148 -9.14 12.25 -11.58
N THR A 149 -8.95 11.00 -11.19
CA THR A 149 -9.68 9.87 -11.77
C THR A 149 -11.19 9.93 -11.47
N VAL A 150 -11.57 10.31 -10.26
CA VAL A 150 -12.99 10.45 -9.88
C VAL A 150 -13.63 11.63 -10.61
N GLU A 151 -12.93 12.77 -10.73
CA GLU A 151 -13.45 13.94 -11.47
C GLU A 151 -13.61 13.64 -12.95
N GLU A 152 -12.67 12.95 -13.57
CA GLU A 152 -12.77 12.50 -14.95
C GLU A 152 -13.97 11.55 -15.13
N GLY A 153 -14.13 10.57 -14.24
CA GLY A 153 -15.28 9.64 -14.25
C GLY A 153 -16.62 10.37 -14.04
N ARG A 154 -16.65 11.43 -13.23
CA ARG A 154 -17.83 12.29 -13.08
C ARG A 154 -18.17 13.03 -14.38
N ALA A 155 -17.17 13.60 -15.03
CA ALA A 155 -17.36 14.27 -16.32
C ALA A 155 -17.92 13.33 -17.41
N GLN A 156 -17.60 12.04 -17.32
CA GLN A 156 -18.10 10.98 -18.22
C GLN A 156 -19.40 10.33 -17.72
N GLY A 157 -19.94 10.73 -16.57
CA GLY A 157 -21.14 10.12 -15.96
C GLY A 157 -20.95 8.75 -15.34
N VAL A 158 -19.69 8.31 -15.15
CA VAL A 158 -19.33 7.03 -14.50
C VAL A 158 -19.54 7.09 -13.00
N PHE A 159 -19.18 8.21 -12.38
CA PHE A 159 -19.36 8.49 -10.96
C PHE A 159 -20.32 9.65 -10.74
N THR A 160 -21.08 9.63 -9.63
CA THR A 160 -22.12 10.61 -9.37
C THR A 160 -22.01 11.31 -8.01
N THR A 161 -20.94 11.02 -7.23
CA THR A 161 -20.74 11.67 -5.92
C THR A 161 -20.73 13.20 -6.06
N PRO A 162 -21.49 13.95 -5.22
CA PRO A 162 -21.49 15.43 -5.24
C PRO A 162 -20.26 16.02 -4.53
N ILE A 163 -19.50 15.21 -3.78
CA ILE A 163 -18.38 15.63 -2.93
C ILE A 163 -17.13 14.76 -3.21
N PRO A 164 -16.51 14.86 -4.41
CA PRO A 164 -15.45 13.93 -4.85
C PRO A 164 -14.24 13.91 -3.93
N ALA A 165 -13.79 15.07 -3.43
CA ALA A 165 -12.63 15.13 -2.53
C ALA A 165 -12.89 14.38 -1.21
N ASP A 166 -14.09 14.53 -0.62
CA ASP A 166 -14.41 13.84 0.64
C ASP A 166 -14.65 12.34 0.41
N ALA A 167 -15.22 11.97 -0.74
CA ALA A 167 -15.36 10.57 -1.15
C ALA A 167 -13.98 9.90 -1.27
N VAL A 168 -13.02 10.53 -1.95
CA VAL A 168 -11.65 10.02 -2.09
C VAL A 168 -10.94 9.90 -0.74
N ARG A 169 -11.03 10.89 0.13
CA ARG A 169 -10.48 10.82 1.50
C ARG A 169 -11.06 9.66 2.30
N SER A 170 -12.39 9.48 2.20
CA SER A 170 -13.06 8.36 2.87
C SER A 170 -12.59 7.00 2.36
N VAL A 171 -12.42 6.86 1.05
CA VAL A 171 -11.87 5.66 0.42
C VAL A 171 -10.45 5.40 0.90
N LEU A 172 -9.57 6.40 0.91
CA LEU A 172 -8.19 6.25 1.39
C LEU A 172 -8.12 5.82 2.85
N VAL A 173 -8.91 6.44 3.74
CA VAL A 173 -8.98 6.07 5.16
C VAL A 173 -9.46 4.64 5.33
N MET A 174 -10.49 4.23 4.59
CA MET A 174 -11.01 2.86 4.62
C MET A 174 -9.95 1.84 4.18
N CYS A 175 -9.25 2.11 3.09
CA CYS A 175 -8.18 1.24 2.59
C CYS A 175 -6.99 1.15 3.57
N GLN A 176 -6.54 2.27 4.13
CA GLN A 176 -5.45 2.31 5.11
C GLN A 176 -5.79 1.52 6.37
N GLY A 177 -7.05 1.50 6.78
CA GLY A 177 -7.53 0.73 7.92
C GLY A 177 -7.23 -0.77 7.85
N VAL A 178 -7.06 -1.34 6.64
CA VAL A 178 -6.75 -2.76 6.43
C VAL A 178 -5.46 -3.18 7.14
N ALA A 179 -4.43 -2.34 7.17
CA ALA A 179 -3.18 -2.64 7.86
C ALA A 179 -3.35 -2.92 9.37
N ASN A 180 -4.42 -2.40 9.98
CA ASN A 180 -4.68 -2.56 11.43
C ASN A 180 -5.35 -3.88 11.78
N TRP A 181 -6.24 -4.39 10.92
CA TRP A 181 -7.08 -5.54 11.26
C TRP A 181 -6.86 -6.78 10.39
N PHE A 182 -6.30 -6.65 9.19
CA PHE A 182 -6.07 -7.80 8.30
C PHE A 182 -5.10 -8.80 8.93
N ARG A 183 -5.39 -10.08 8.75
CA ARG A 183 -4.56 -11.19 9.21
C ARG A 183 -4.44 -12.23 8.11
N GLU A 184 -3.22 -12.67 7.81
CA GLU A 184 -2.94 -13.69 6.79
C GLU A 184 -3.57 -15.05 7.15
N ASP A 185 -3.68 -15.36 8.45
CA ASP A 185 -4.35 -16.55 8.99
C ASP A 185 -5.86 -16.37 9.18
N GLY A 186 -6.42 -15.23 8.76
CA GLY A 186 -7.83 -14.89 8.88
C GLY A 186 -8.73 -15.62 7.86
N PRO A 187 -10.06 -15.39 7.96
CA PRO A 187 -11.03 -16.05 7.08
C PRO A 187 -11.02 -15.56 5.63
N LEU A 188 -10.43 -14.38 5.36
CA LEU A 188 -10.39 -13.74 4.05
C LEU A 188 -8.95 -13.62 3.55
N THR A 189 -8.76 -13.84 2.26
CA THR A 189 -7.50 -13.54 1.57
C THR A 189 -7.34 -12.03 1.34
N ALA A 190 -6.13 -11.58 1.03
CA ALA A 190 -5.88 -10.18 0.69
C ALA A 190 -6.69 -9.74 -0.54
N GLU A 191 -6.83 -10.62 -1.52
CA GLU A 191 -7.60 -10.40 -2.74
C GLU A 191 -9.10 -10.27 -2.45
N GLU A 192 -9.67 -11.13 -1.59
CA GLU A 192 -11.07 -11.03 -1.17
C GLU A 192 -11.35 -9.73 -0.42
N VAL A 193 -10.41 -9.29 0.42
CA VAL A 193 -10.50 -8.00 1.11
C VAL A 193 -10.43 -6.85 0.10
N ALA A 194 -9.53 -6.91 -0.87
CA ALA A 194 -9.40 -5.89 -1.91
C ALA A 194 -10.68 -5.79 -2.77
N GLU A 195 -11.25 -6.93 -3.20
CA GLU A 195 -12.50 -6.97 -3.95
C GLU A 195 -13.64 -6.27 -3.18
N ARG A 196 -13.80 -6.57 -1.89
CA ARG A 196 -14.82 -5.95 -1.05
C ARG A 196 -14.61 -4.44 -0.87
N HIS A 197 -13.36 -3.99 -0.72
CA HIS A 197 -13.04 -2.57 -0.61
C HIS A 197 -13.28 -1.81 -1.92
N VAL A 198 -13.01 -2.43 -3.07
CA VAL A 198 -13.37 -1.86 -4.37
C VAL A 198 -14.88 -1.67 -4.46
N LEU A 199 -15.69 -2.67 -4.09
CA LEU A 199 -17.15 -2.54 -4.09
C LEU A 199 -17.64 -1.42 -3.18
N LEU A 200 -17.14 -1.33 -1.95
CA LEU A 200 -17.48 -0.26 -1.00
C LEU A 200 -17.06 1.11 -1.54
N SER A 201 -15.87 1.19 -2.14
CA SER A 201 -15.35 2.43 -2.72
C SER A 201 -16.18 2.92 -3.90
N LEU A 202 -16.65 2.01 -4.76
CA LEU A 202 -17.57 2.32 -5.86
C LEU A 202 -18.89 2.91 -5.33
N GLY A 203 -19.43 2.38 -4.23
CA GLY A 203 -20.58 2.97 -3.55
C GLY A 203 -20.29 4.39 -3.05
N THR A 204 -19.10 4.62 -2.50
CA THR A 204 -18.69 5.93 -1.96
C THR A 204 -18.56 7.00 -3.06
N VAL A 205 -18.08 6.62 -4.25
CA VAL A 205 -18.01 7.55 -5.41
C VAL A 205 -19.30 7.60 -6.24
N GLY A 206 -20.35 6.87 -5.82
CA GLY A 206 -21.67 6.92 -6.45
C GLY A 206 -21.72 6.18 -7.79
N HIS A 207 -21.02 5.05 -7.94
CA HIS A 207 -21.13 4.24 -9.15
C HIS A 207 -22.44 3.42 -9.11
N PRO A 208 -23.30 3.50 -10.16
CA PRO A 208 -24.64 2.88 -10.14
C PRO A 208 -24.68 1.39 -9.88
N ALA A 209 -23.74 0.64 -10.44
CA ALA A 209 -23.70 -0.82 -10.28
C ALA A 209 -23.34 -1.26 -8.84
N ALA A 210 -22.72 -0.42 -8.03
CA ALA A 210 -22.45 -0.73 -6.62
C ALA A 210 -23.75 -0.85 -5.79
N VAL A 211 -24.80 -0.16 -6.21
CA VAL A 211 -26.12 -0.19 -5.56
C VAL A 211 -26.94 -1.40 -6.04
N ALA A 212 -26.76 -1.81 -7.30
CA ALA A 212 -27.51 -2.91 -7.92
C ALA A 212 -26.95 -4.30 -7.57
N GLY A 213 -25.75 -4.40 -7.00
CA GLY A 213 -25.09 -5.69 -6.76
C GLY A 213 -24.52 -6.36 -8.03
N ASP A 214 -24.58 -5.67 -9.16
CA ASP A 214 -24.23 -6.20 -10.50
C ASP A 214 -22.82 -5.77 -10.94
N VAL A 215 -21.92 -5.46 -10.01
CA VAL A 215 -20.54 -5.05 -10.34
C VAL A 215 -19.76 -6.24 -10.86
N VAL A 216 -19.56 -6.31 -12.17
CA VAL A 216 -18.51 -7.11 -12.76
C VAL A 216 -17.22 -6.30 -12.64
N LEU A 217 -16.37 -6.67 -11.68
CA LEU A 217 -15.07 -6.02 -11.52
C LEU A 217 -14.26 -6.15 -12.82
N PRO A 218 -13.59 -5.11 -13.29
CA PRO A 218 -12.85 -5.13 -14.57
C PRO A 218 -11.62 -6.03 -14.55
N PHE A 219 -11.44 -6.84 -13.50
CA PHE A 219 -10.31 -7.74 -13.32
C PHE A 219 -10.78 -9.20 -13.32
N PRO A 220 -10.06 -10.13 -14.00
CA PRO A 220 -10.37 -11.55 -13.94
C PRO A 220 -10.25 -12.04 -12.49
N ARG A 221 -11.33 -12.65 -11.98
CA ARG A 221 -11.29 -13.33 -10.67
C ARG A 221 -10.20 -14.39 -10.72
N ARG A 222 -9.11 -14.19 -9.99
CA ARG A 222 -8.13 -15.26 -9.79
C ARG A 222 -8.80 -16.30 -8.88
N THR A 223 -8.95 -17.51 -9.39
CA THR A 223 -9.35 -18.64 -8.56
C THR A 223 -8.32 -18.78 -7.42
N PRO A 224 -8.71 -18.76 -6.15
CA PRO A 224 -7.77 -18.96 -5.05
C PRO A 224 -7.08 -20.32 -5.25
N PRO A 225 -5.78 -20.44 -4.95
CA PRO A 225 -5.11 -21.73 -4.95
C PRO A 225 -5.91 -22.66 -4.02
N GLY A 226 -6.38 -23.79 -4.58
CA GLY A 226 -7.24 -24.71 -3.87
C GLY A 226 -6.65 -25.03 -2.49
N ARG A 227 -7.43 -24.86 -1.44
CA ARG A 227 -7.07 -25.32 -0.09
C ARG A 227 -6.84 -26.82 -0.22
N GLY A 228 -5.58 -27.23 -0.06
CA GLY A 228 -5.22 -28.66 -0.11
C GLY A 228 -6.18 -29.44 0.79
N ALA A 229 -6.88 -30.39 0.19
CA ALA A 229 -7.75 -31.31 0.90
C ALA A 229 -6.90 -32.00 1.99
N ALA A 230 -7.16 -31.64 3.26
CA ALA A 230 -6.60 -32.36 4.38
C ALA A 230 -7.04 -33.81 4.25
N SER A 231 -6.11 -34.68 3.88
CA SER A 231 -6.31 -36.13 3.85
C SER A 231 -6.71 -36.58 5.26
N ARG A 232 -7.99 -36.89 5.43
CA ARG A 232 -8.46 -37.64 6.59
C ARG A 232 -7.84 -39.03 6.48
N GLY A 233 -6.74 -39.23 7.19
CA GLY A 233 -6.21 -40.56 7.45
C GLY A 233 -7.25 -41.34 8.22
N SER A 234 -7.89 -42.30 7.58
CA SER A 234 -8.65 -43.35 8.21
C SER A 234 -7.67 -44.30 8.90
N SER A 235 -7.64 -44.28 10.21
CA SER A 235 -7.07 -45.37 11.00
C SER A 235 -8.13 -46.45 11.09
N GLY A 236 -7.88 -47.61 10.48
CA GLY A 236 -8.48 -48.88 10.79
C GLY A 236 -7.60 -49.60 11.82
#